data_de699248cb5c579ec14e78db6a3b8b3a
#
_entry.id   de699248cb5c579ec14e78db6a3b8b3a
#
_cell.length_a   1.000
_cell.length_b   1.000
_cell.length_c   1.000
_cell.angle_alpha   90.00
_cell.angle_beta   90.00
_cell.angle_gamma   90.00
#
_symmetry.space_group_name_H-M   'P 1'
#
loop_
_entity.id
_entity.type
_entity.pdbx_description
1 polymer ?
#
loop_
_entity_poly.entity_id
_entity_poly.type
_entity_poly.pdbx_seq_one_letter_code
_entity_poly.pdbx_strand_id
1 'polypeptide(L)'
;MKKFLIFIFCIFAFSTNADEKKTTFTKELFNKAQSDGKVVVVSSWLKYCSSCASQMKVLNKAKNEFDNIEYFTFDIKNKEIAELLNVQYQTTLLIFKDNKEVYRSIGETSRDAIYKAIESSI
;
A
#
# COMPACT_ATOMS: atom_id res chain seq x y z
N MET A 1 -3.80 38.01 43.67
CA MET A 1 -3.82 36.57 43.39
C MET A 1 -4.15 36.34 41.92
N LYS A 2 -3.17 35.95 41.15
CA LYS A 2 -3.36 35.68 39.74
C LYS A 2 -3.77 34.24 39.59
N LYS A 3 -5.02 34.02 39.16
CA LYS A 3 -5.47 32.69 38.79
C LYS A 3 -4.93 32.36 37.43
N PHE A 4 -3.97 31.45 37.35
CA PHE A 4 -3.51 30.88 36.10
C PHE A 4 -4.57 29.93 35.60
N LEU A 5 -5.26 30.34 34.54
CA LEU A 5 -6.15 29.45 33.79
C LEU A 5 -5.26 28.68 32.83
N ILE A 6 -4.94 27.45 33.20
CA ILE A 6 -4.27 26.54 32.27
C ILE A 6 -5.32 26.06 31.30
N PHE A 7 -5.32 26.65 30.11
CA PHE A 7 -6.05 26.08 28.98
C PHE A 7 -5.32 24.81 28.54
N ILE A 8 -5.85 23.68 28.97
CA ILE A 8 -5.44 22.41 28.41
C ILE A 8 -6.05 22.33 27.01
N PHE A 9 -5.24 22.67 26.01
CA PHE A 9 -5.57 22.37 24.64
C PHE A 9 -5.53 20.86 24.46
N CYS A 10 -6.70 20.21 24.55
CA CYS A 10 -6.83 18.85 24.06
C CYS A 10 -6.64 18.88 22.56
N ILE A 11 -5.42 18.60 22.13
CA ILE A 11 -5.17 18.31 20.73
C ILE A 11 -5.81 16.96 20.44
N PHE A 12 -7.02 17.01 19.91
CA PHE A 12 -7.61 15.82 19.30
C PHE A 12 -6.79 15.52 18.04
N ALA A 13 -5.82 14.61 18.16
CA ALA A 13 -5.21 14.03 17.01
C ALA A 13 -6.28 13.19 16.31
N PHE A 14 -6.86 13.75 15.25
CA PHE A 14 -7.65 12.96 14.31
C PHE A 14 -6.68 11.98 13.65
N SER A 15 -6.74 10.72 14.08
CA SER A 15 -6.10 9.66 13.31
C SER A 15 -6.86 9.56 12.00
N THR A 16 -6.24 10.04 10.93
CA THR A 16 -6.71 9.79 9.58
C THR A 16 -6.76 8.28 9.36
N ASN A 17 -7.92 7.78 8.99
CA ASN A 17 -8.11 6.37 8.73
C ASN A 17 -7.08 5.87 7.71
N ALA A 18 -6.38 4.79 8.06
CA ALA A 18 -5.39 4.15 7.20
C ALA A 18 -5.97 3.58 5.89
N ASP A 19 -7.30 3.61 5.73
CA ASP A 19 -8.03 3.08 4.57
C ASP A 19 -8.28 4.12 3.48
N GLU A 20 -7.71 5.32 3.60
CA GLU A 20 -7.86 6.34 2.57
C GLU A 20 -7.09 5.95 1.31
N LYS A 21 -7.80 5.90 0.17
CA LYS A 21 -7.20 5.60 -1.12
C LYS A 21 -6.33 6.76 -1.58
N LYS A 22 -5.03 6.55 -1.59
CA LYS A 22 -4.02 7.51 -2.03
C LYS A 22 -3.03 6.83 -2.97
N THR A 23 -2.53 7.58 -3.94
CA THR A 23 -1.38 7.14 -4.71
C THR A 23 -0.10 7.43 -3.91
N THR A 24 0.55 6.38 -3.45
CA THR A 24 1.82 6.47 -2.72
C THR A 24 3.01 6.06 -3.57
N PHE A 25 2.75 5.38 -4.69
CA PHE A 25 3.78 4.94 -5.63
C PHE A 25 4.46 6.12 -6.31
N THR A 26 5.78 6.15 -6.25
CA THR A 26 6.61 6.97 -7.12
C THR A 26 7.74 6.09 -7.67
N LYS A 27 8.20 6.39 -8.89
CA LYS A 27 9.29 5.65 -9.51
C LYS A 27 10.57 5.69 -8.64
N GLU A 28 10.86 6.84 -8.03
CA GLU A 28 12.00 7.02 -7.16
C GLU A 28 11.93 6.16 -5.91
N LEU A 29 10.79 6.15 -5.22
CA LEU A 29 10.58 5.33 -4.02
C LEU A 29 10.57 3.84 -4.34
N PHE A 30 9.97 3.47 -5.46
CA PHE A 30 9.96 2.10 -5.96
C PHE A 30 11.39 1.59 -6.24
N ASN A 31 12.17 2.36 -6.96
CA ASN A 31 13.57 2.02 -7.26
C ASN A 31 14.42 1.97 -5.99
N LYS A 32 14.22 2.92 -5.08
CA LYS A 32 14.94 2.96 -3.80
C LYS A 32 14.65 1.72 -2.95
N ALA A 33 13.40 1.33 -2.83
CA ALA A 33 13.02 0.15 -2.04
C ALA A 33 13.66 -1.13 -2.62
N GLN A 34 13.69 -1.26 -3.94
CA GLN A 34 14.36 -2.38 -4.59
C GLN A 34 15.87 -2.36 -4.38
N SER A 35 16.50 -1.19 -4.48
CA SER A 35 17.94 -1.02 -4.19
C SER A 35 18.28 -1.37 -2.75
N ASP A 36 17.38 -1.12 -1.82
CA ASP A 36 17.53 -1.45 -0.41
C ASP A 36 17.30 -2.95 -0.11
N GLY A 37 17.02 -3.75 -1.13
CA GLY A 37 16.79 -5.19 -0.99
C GLY A 37 15.45 -5.57 -0.41
N LYS A 38 14.48 -4.65 -0.40
CA LYS A 38 13.14 -4.89 0.11
C LYS A 38 12.27 -5.61 -0.90
N VAL A 39 11.32 -6.39 -0.40
CA VAL A 39 10.21 -6.89 -1.20
C VAL A 39 9.20 -5.76 -1.38
N VAL A 40 8.87 -5.46 -2.61
CA VAL A 40 7.96 -4.35 -2.94
C VAL A 40 6.60 -4.91 -3.35
N VAL A 41 5.57 -4.46 -2.66
CA VAL A 41 4.17 -4.83 -2.93
C VAL A 41 3.45 -3.63 -3.48
N VAL A 42 2.79 -3.78 -4.62
CA VAL A 42 2.06 -2.68 -5.27
C VAL A 42 0.64 -3.13 -5.55
N SER A 43 -0.32 -2.29 -5.22
CA SER A 43 -1.73 -2.51 -5.56
C SER A 43 -2.32 -1.34 -6.34
N SER A 44 -3.18 -1.65 -7.29
CA SER A 44 -3.96 -0.64 -8.03
C SER A 44 -5.36 -0.54 -7.44
N TRP A 45 -5.90 0.67 -7.42
CA TRP A 45 -7.24 0.92 -6.91
C TRP A 45 -8.04 1.85 -7.84
N LEU A 46 -9.34 1.87 -7.64
CA LEU A 46 -10.26 2.77 -8.28
C LEU A 46 -11.22 3.34 -7.24
N LYS A 47 -11.63 4.58 -7.40
CA LYS A 47 -12.64 5.20 -6.53
C LYS A 47 -13.93 4.37 -6.56
N TYR A 48 -14.55 4.14 -5.40
CA TYR A 48 -15.75 3.31 -5.23
C TYR A 48 -15.57 1.81 -5.52
N CYS A 49 -14.36 1.32 -5.57
CA CYS A 49 -14.08 -0.10 -5.77
C CYS A 49 -14.03 -0.82 -4.41
N SER A 50 -15.04 -1.66 -4.11
CA SER A 50 -15.10 -2.38 -2.85
C SER A 50 -14.04 -3.47 -2.72
N SER A 51 -13.73 -4.18 -3.80
CA SER A 51 -12.65 -5.18 -3.81
C SER A 51 -11.28 -4.56 -3.60
N CYS A 52 -11.05 -3.37 -4.12
CA CYS A 52 -9.83 -2.62 -3.87
C CYS A 52 -9.69 -2.28 -2.38
N ALA A 53 -10.76 -1.80 -1.75
CA ALA A 53 -10.78 -1.50 -0.31
C ALA A 53 -10.50 -2.74 0.54
N SER A 54 -11.11 -3.87 0.22
CA SER A 54 -10.86 -5.15 0.91
C SER A 54 -9.42 -5.61 0.76
N GLN A 55 -8.87 -5.54 -0.45
CA GLN A 55 -7.48 -5.90 -0.72
C GLN A 55 -6.51 -4.98 0.05
N MET A 56 -6.72 -3.67 0.01
CA MET A 56 -5.88 -2.69 0.68
C MET A 56 -5.89 -2.87 2.19
N LYS A 57 -7.02 -3.25 2.77
CA LYS A 57 -7.12 -3.56 4.20
C LYS A 57 -6.20 -4.72 4.60
N VAL A 58 -6.17 -5.78 3.82
CA VAL A 58 -5.27 -6.92 4.02
C VAL A 58 -3.81 -6.48 3.88
N LEU A 59 -3.50 -5.69 2.86
CA LEU A 59 -2.13 -5.23 2.59
C LEU A 59 -1.61 -4.26 3.66
N ASN A 60 -2.47 -3.41 4.21
CA ASN A 60 -2.10 -2.54 5.32
C ASN A 60 -1.76 -3.33 6.58
N LYS A 61 -2.44 -4.43 6.85
CA LYS A 61 -2.08 -5.34 7.94
C LYS A 61 -0.77 -6.06 7.65
N ALA A 62 -0.59 -6.57 6.45
CA ALA A 62 0.63 -7.25 6.04
C ALA A 62 1.86 -6.35 6.18
N LYS A 63 1.74 -5.08 5.83
CA LYS A 63 2.80 -4.08 5.99
C LYS A 63 3.32 -4.00 7.42
N ASN A 64 2.44 -4.16 8.40
CA ASN A 64 2.81 -4.10 9.82
C ASN A 64 3.31 -5.44 10.38
N GLU A 65 2.96 -6.55 9.74
CA GLU A 65 3.30 -7.91 10.21
C GLU A 65 4.57 -8.47 9.56
N PHE A 66 4.87 -8.06 8.32
CA PHE A 66 6.07 -8.48 7.62
C PHE A 66 7.16 -7.42 7.71
N ASP A 67 8.36 -7.85 8.09
CA ASP A 67 9.55 -7.02 8.01
C ASP A 67 10.06 -6.99 6.56
N ASN A 68 10.82 -5.97 6.21
CA ASN A 68 11.51 -5.86 4.93
C ASN A 68 10.61 -5.80 3.69
N ILE A 69 9.35 -5.37 3.85
CA ILE A 69 8.47 -5.08 2.73
C ILE A 69 8.15 -3.58 2.65
N GLU A 70 7.98 -3.08 1.42
CA GLU A 70 7.42 -1.76 1.13
C GLU A 70 6.12 -1.95 0.37
N TYR A 71 5.11 -1.21 0.76
CA TYR A 71 3.80 -1.27 0.14
C TYR A 71 3.43 0.06 -0.48
N PHE A 72 3.14 0.05 -1.78
CA PHE A 72 2.70 1.21 -2.55
C PHE A 72 1.35 0.94 -3.20
N THR A 73 0.58 2.01 -3.35
CA THR A 73 -0.71 1.98 -4.05
C THR A 73 -0.76 3.06 -5.10
N PHE A 74 -1.58 2.86 -6.12
CA PHE A 74 -1.84 3.89 -7.11
C PHE A 74 -3.25 3.78 -7.70
N ASP A 75 -3.77 4.93 -8.13
CA ASP A 75 -5.03 5.01 -8.86
C ASP A 75 -4.82 4.46 -10.27
N ILE A 76 -5.63 3.50 -10.68
CA ILE A 76 -5.54 2.89 -12.02
C ILE A 76 -5.72 3.91 -13.16
N LYS A 77 -6.36 5.04 -12.88
CA LYS A 77 -6.50 6.15 -13.82
C LYS A 77 -5.19 6.91 -14.06
N ASN A 78 -4.20 6.73 -13.19
CA ASN A 78 -2.87 7.25 -13.42
C ASN A 78 -2.17 6.43 -14.51
N LYS A 79 -2.29 6.88 -15.76
CA LYS A 79 -1.80 6.15 -16.94
C LYS A 79 -0.30 5.96 -16.94
N GLU A 80 0.45 6.92 -16.45
CA GLU A 80 1.91 6.84 -16.38
C GLU A 80 2.37 5.67 -15.52
N ILE A 81 1.81 5.52 -14.32
CA ILE A 81 2.15 4.42 -13.40
C ILE A 81 1.61 3.10 -13.97
N ALA A 82 0.37 3.08 -14.45
CA ALA A 82 -0.24 1.89 -15.01
C ALA A 82 0.57 1.33 -16.21
N GLU A 83 1.04 2.18 -17.09
CA GLU A 83 1.90 1.78 -18.22
C GLU A 83 3.28 1.32 -17.76
N LEU A 84 3.87 2.02 -16.80
CA LEU A 84 5.17 1.65 -16.24
C LEU A 84 5.14 0.22 -15.65
N LEU A 85 4.07 -0.13 -14.96
CA LEU A 85 3.90 -1.43 -14.31
C LEU A 85 3.14 -2.44 -15.17
N ASN A 86 2.70 -2.06 -16.37
CA ASN A 86 1.86 -2.88 -17.25
C ASN A 86 0.61 -3.40 -16.54
N VAL A 87 -0.11 -2.51 -15.85
CA VAL A 87 -1.34 -2.81 -15.13
C VAL A 87 -2.53 -2.23 -15.89
N GLN A 88 -3.55 -3.05 -16.15
CA GLN A 88 -4.73 -2.66 -16.91
C GLN A 88 -5.99 -2.56 -16.07
N TYR A 89 -6.01 -3.19 -14.90
CA TYR A 89 -7.20 -3.29 -14.06
C TYR A 89 -6.92 -2.87 -12.63
N GLN A 90 -7.94 -2.34 -11.98
CA GLN A 90 -7.94 -2.13 -10.53
C GLN A 90 -7.93 -3.49 -9.80
N THR A 91 -7.62 -3.48 -8.51
CA THR A 91 -7.46 -4.67 -7.68
C THR A 91 -6.36 -5.61 -8.21
N THR A 92 -5.39 -5.06 -8.92
CA THR A 92 -4.18 -5.78 -9.34
C THR A 92 -3.15 -5.70 -8.23
N LEU A 93 -2.62 -6.86 -7.86
CA LEU A 93 -1.56 -6.99 -6.86
C LEU A 93 -0.28 -7.46 -7.53
N LEU A 94 0.78 -6.71 -7.32
CA LEU A 94 2.12 -7.05 -7.83
C LEU A 94 3.09 -7.20 -6.67
N ILE A 95 4.00 -8.15 -6.77
CA ILE A 95 5.13 -8.27 -5.84
C ILE A 95 6.43 -8.31 -6.64
N PHE A 96 7.39 -7.49 -6.22
CA PHE A 96 8.73 -7.41 -6.82
C PHE A 96 9.78 -7.82 -5.81
N LYS A 97 10.76 -8.57 -6.27
CA LYS A 97 11.96 -8.93 -5.52
C LYS A 97 13.16 -8.91 -6.46
N ASP A 98 14.28 -8.35 -5.99
CA ASP A 98 15.52 -8.28 -6.77
C ASP A 98 15.31 -7.68 -8.17
N ASN A 99 14.52 -6.60 -8.25
CA ASN A 99 14.16 -5.89 -9.49
C ASN A 99 13.32 -6.72 -10.49
N LYS A 100 12.67 -7.78 -10.01
CA LYS A 100 11.82 -8.64 -10.85
C LYS A 100 10.42 -8.76 -10.26
N GLU A 101 9.42 -8.74 -11.13
CA GLU A 101 8.06 -9.09 -10.76
C GLU A 101 8.00 -10.61 -10.51
N VAL A 102 7.69 -10.99 -9.27
CA VAL A 102 7.63 -12.40 -8.85
C VAL A 102 6.20 -12.90 -8.63
N TYR A 103 5.24 -11.99 -8.57
CA TYR A 103 3.83 -12.33 -8.38
C TYR A 103 2.92 -11.27 -9.03
N ARG A 104 1.83 -11.74 -9.61
CA ARG A 104 0.77 -10.87 -10.15
C ARG A 104 -0.57 -11.56 -9.99
N SER A 105 -1.57 -10.85 -9.47
CA SER A 105 -2.95 -11.31 -9.44
C SER A 105 -3.91 -10.16 -9.69
N ILE A 106 -5.10 -10.48 -10.16
CA ILE A 106 -6.19 -9.52 -10.39
C ILE A 106 -7.40 -9.98 -9.58
N GLY A 107 -7.90 -9.11 -8.71
CA GLY A 107 -9.10 -9.39 -7.91
C GLY A 107 -8.86 -10.21 -6.64
N GLU A 108 -7.63 -10.50 -6.27
CA GLU A 108 -7.34 -11.26 -5.04
C GLU A 108 -7.57 -10.40 -3.80
N THR A 109 -8.46 -10.84 -2.92
CA THR A 109 -8.78 -10.16 -1.66
C THR A 109 -8.62 -11.06 -0.43
N SER A 110 -8.30 -12.34 -0.63
CA SER A 110 -8.12 -13.31 0.45
C SER A 110 -6.84 -13.02 1.23
N ARG A 111 -6.97 -12.89 2.56
CA ARG A 111 -5.82 -12.74 3.44
C ARG A 111 -4.82 -13.88 3.29
N ASP A 112 -5.29 -15.12 3.28
CA ASP A 112 -4.44 -16.30 3.20
C ASP A 112 -3.63 -16.35 1.90
N ALA A 113 -4.29 -16.06 0.77
CA ALA A 113 -3.61 -16.04 -0.54
C ALA A 113 -2.59 -14.90 -0.64
N ILE A 114 -2.93 -13.71 -0.17
CA ILE A 114 -2.05 -12.54 -0.17
C ILE A 114 -0.85 -12.79 0.74
N TYR A 115 -1.05 -13.26 1.95
CA TYR A 115 0.03 -13.54 2.90
C TYR A 115 0.97 -14.64 2.37
N LYS A 116 0.40 -15.69 1.78
CA LYS A 116 1.20 -16.75 1.14
C LYS A 116 2.07 -16.22 0.00
N ALA A 117 1.52 -15.33 -0.83
CA ALA A 117 2.26 -14.72 -1.92
C ALA A 117 3.43 -13.87 -1.39
N ILE A 118 3.21 -13.08 -0.32
CA ILE A 118 4.26 -12.28 0.32
C ILE A 118 5.31 -13.20 0.95
N GLU A 119 4.91 -14.20 1.72
CA GLU A 119 5.83 -15.16 2.36
C GLU A 119 6.71 -15.87 1.34
N SER A 120 6.15 -16.25 0.20
CA SER A 120 6.89 -16.91 -0.88
C SER A 120 7.89 -16.00 -1.58
N SER A 121 7.79 -14.69 -1.37
CA SER A 121 8.64 -13.67 -2.02
C SER A 121 9.76 -13.15 -1.12
N ILE A 122 9.70 -13.49 0.16
CA ILE A 122 10.70 -13.05 1.15
C ILE A 122 11.96 -13.94 1.10
#